data_3aa3c18fd4140548e22e7febbb7811b7
#
_entry.id   3aa3c18fd4140548e22e7febbb7811b7
#
_cell.length_a   1.000
_cell.length_b   1.000
_cell.length_c   1.000
_cell.angle_alpha   90.00
_cell.angle_beta   90.00
_cell.angle_gamma   90.00
#
_symmetry.space_group_name_H-M   'P 1'
#
loop_
_entity.id
_entity.type
_entity.pdbx_description
1 polymer ?
#
loop_
_entity_poly.entity_id
_entity_poly.type
_entity_poly.pdbx_seq_one_letter_code
_entity_poly.pdbx_strand_id
1 'polypeptide(L)'
;VHTWLPDAHVEAPTAGSMILAGVLLKMGGYGFLRFSLPMFPFASEFFAPMIFVLSVVAVIYTSLVALAQSDMKKMIAYSSVAHMGFVTIGIFSMNEQGIAGAMFQMISHGLVSAALFFCVGVVYDRLHTREISAYGGVTAVMPRYAVFFMFMMLASVGLPGTSGFVGEMLVLVGAWQANTWLALFAATGLVLGATYMLWLYRRVMFGQVVSAKVQSME
;
A
#
# COMPACT_ATOMS: atom_id res chain seq x y z
N VAL A 1 2.54 4.40 -17.04
CA VAL A 1 2.12 5.31 -15.98
C VAL A 1 2.41 4.73 -14.61
N HIS A 2 2.10 3.46 -14.35
CA HIS A 2 2.22 2.80 -13.02
C HIS A 2 3.65 2.34 -12.65
N THR A 3 4.59 2.30 -13.59
CA THR A 3 5.93 1.74 -13.39
C THR A 3 6.94 2.72 -12.80
N TRP A 4 6.78 4.03 -13.05
CA TRP A 4 7.74 5.04 -12.61
C TRP A 4 7.87 5.12 -11.08
N LEU A 5 6.76 4.95 -10.35
CA LEU A 5 6.75 5.06 -8.89
C LEU A 5 7.55 3.94 -8.21
N PRO A 6 7.35 2.65 -8.54
CA PRO A 6 8.20 1.59 -8.00
C PRO A 6 9.68 1.72 -8.35
N ASP A 7 10.02 2.16 -9.56
CA ASP A 7 11.40 2.38 -9.94
C ASP A 7 12.01 3.57 -9.17
N ALA A 8 11.27 4.66 -8.99
CA ALA A 8 11.69 5.78 -8.14
C ALA A 8 11.96 5.33 -6.68
N HIS A 9 11.11 4.46 -6.12
CA HIS A 9 11.33 3.90 -4.79
C HIS A 9 12.58 3.04 -4.70
N VAL A 10 12.87 2.27 -5.74
CA VAL A 10 14.03 1.37 -5.79
C VAL A 10 15.34 2.15 -5.79
N GLU A 11 15.42 3.20 -6.60
CA GLU A 11 16.59 4.07 -6.70
C GLU A 11 16.78 5.00 -5.49
N ALA A 12 15.69 5.41 -4.84
CA ALA A 12 15.75 6.30 -3.70
C ALA A 12 16.40 5.61 -2.47
N PRO A 13 17.17 6.34 -1.64
CA PRO A 13 17.59 5.85 -0.33
C PRO A 13 16.36 5.57 0.57
N THR A 14 16.56 4.81 1.65
CA THR A 14 15.44 4.41 2.55
C THR A 14 14.63 5.61 3.03
N ALA A 15 15.29 6.68 3.50
CA ALA A 15 14.61 7.90 3.94
C ALA A 15 13.82 8.58 2.80
N GLY A 16 14.38 8.63 1.58
CA GLY A 16 13.71 9.14 0.40
C GLY A 16 12.44 8.35 0.07
N SER A 17 12.50 7.01 0.14
CA SER A 17 11.33 6.15 -0.07
C SER A 17 10.26 6.35 1.00
N MET A 18 10.66 6.57 2.27
CA MET A 18 9.72 6.85 3.36
C MET A 18 8.94 8.16 3.12
N ILE A 19 9.63 9.23 2.72
CA ILE A 19 8.99 10.53 2.43
C ILE A 19 8.12 10.43 1.17
N LEU A 20 8.61 9.76 0.13
CA LEU A 20 7.88 9.57 -1.12
C LEU A 20 6.55 8.82 -0.88
N ALA A 21 6.61 7.71 -0.14
CA ALA A 21 5.42 6.94 0.21
C ALA A 21 4.54 7.63 1.27
N GLY A 22 5.15 8.21 2.30
CA GLY A 22 4.43 8.79 3.43
C GLY A 22 3.68 10.08 3.10
N VAL A 23 4.31 10.98 2.35
CA VAL A 23 3.81 12.36 2.13
C VAL A 23 3.52 12.64 0.66
N LEU A 24 4.50 12.45 -0.23
CA LEU A 24 4.40 12.95 -1.60
C LEU A 24 3.24 12.32 -2.39
N LEU A 25 2.98 11.03 -2.21
CA LEU A 25 1.82 10.36 -2.83
C LEU A 25 0.47 11.00 -2.43
N LYS A 26 0.36 11.53 -1.20
CA LYS A 26 -0.87 12.14 -0.69
C LYS A 26 -1.10 13.55 -1.20
N MET A 27 -0.06 14.20 -1.71
CA MET A 27 -0.20 15.51 -2.36
C MET A 27 -1.16 15.45 -3.55
N GLY A 28 -1.17 14.35 -4.31
CA GLY A 28 -2.13 14.14 -5.40
C GLY A 28 -3.58 14.04 -4.89
N GLY A 29 -3.83 13.24 -3.86
CA GLY A 29 -5.16 13.14 -3.24
C GLY A 29 -5.62 14.47 -2.62
N TYR A 30 -4.72 15.18 -1.95
CA TYR A 30 -4.99 16.52 -1.46
C TYR A 30 -5.34 17.49 -2.59
N GLY A 31 -4.61 17.42 -3.71
CA GLY A 31 -4.88 18.24 -4.90
C GLY A 31 -6.29 18.02 -5.47
N PHE A 32 -6.74 16.76 -5.54
CA PHE A 32 -8.12 16.47 -5.95
C PHE A 32 -9.14 17.04 -4.97
N LEU A 33 -8.98 16.83 -3.67
CA LEU A 33 -9.91 17.31 -2.66
C LEU A 33 -9.94 18.82 -2.53
N ARG A 34 -8.79 19.49 -2.62
CA ARG A 34 -8.68 20.93 -2.37
C ARG A 34 -8.93 21.79 -3.60
N PHE A 35 -8.53 21.31 -4.77
CA PHE A 35 -8.57 22.10 -6.01
C PHE A 35 -9.55 21.51 -7.02
N SER A 36 -9.42 20.25 -7.41
CA SER A 36 -10.20 19.70 -8.52
C SER A 36 -11.69 19.66 -8.22
N LEU A 37 -12.10 19.08 -7.09
CA LEU A 37 -13.52 19.00 -6.74
C LEU A 37 -14.18 20.36 -6.50
N PRO A 38 -13.57 21.30 -5.71
CA PRO A 38 -14.22 22.60 -5.46
C PRO A 38 -14.20 23.54 -6.67
N MET A 39 -13.13 23.52 -7.49
CA MET A 39 -13.00 24.44 -8.62
C MET A 39 -13.74 23.94 -9.87
N PHE A 40 -13.80 22.62 -10.07
CA PHE A 40 -14.36 22.00 -11.27
C PHE A 40 -15.36 20.88 -10.94
N PRO A 41 -16.45 21.16 -10.21
CA PRO A 41 -17.38 20.12 -9.76
C PRO A 41 -18.03 19.37 -10.94
N PHE A 42 -18.51 20.09 -11.96
CA PHE A 42 -19.12 19.46 -13.15
C PHE A 42 -18.15 18.58 -13.94
N ALA A 43 -16.90 19.04 -14.12
CA ALA A 43 -15.89 18.23 -14.79
C ALA A 43 -15.51 17.01 -13.96
N SER A 44 -15.42 17.15 -12.65
CA SER A 44 -15.11 16.05 -11.74
C SER A 44 -16.19 14.96 -11.77
N GLU A 45 -17.46 15.36 -11.80
CA GLU A 45 -18.60 14.44 -11.94
C GLU A 45 -18.60 13.76 -13.33
N PHE A 46 -18.37 14.52 -14.39
CA PHE A 46 -18.32 13.99 -15.75
C PHE A 46 -17.21 12.94 -15.94
N PHE A 47 -16.03 13.17 -15.36
CA PHE A 47 -14.89 12.26 -15.46
C PHE A 47 -14.86 11.17 -14.36
N ALA A 48 -15.75 11.20 -13.36
CA ALA A 48 -15.77 10.21 -12.28
C ALA A 48 -15.83 8.75 -12.78
N PRO A 49 -16.65 8.37 -13.79
CA PRO A 49 -16.67 7.00 -14.29
C PRO A 49 -15.32 6.54 -14.86
N MET A 50 -14.61 7.42 -15.59
CA MET A 50 -13.28 7.12 -16.10
C MET A 50 -12.29 6.90 -14.96
N ILE A 51 -12.33 7.76 -13.94
CA ILE A 51 -11.45 7.64 -12.77
C ILE A 51 -11.76 6.37 -11.98
N PHE A 52 -13.01 5.98 -11.86
CA PHE A 52 -13.40 4.72 -11.22
C PHE A 52 -12.78 3.51 -11.93
N VAL A 53 -12.86 3.46 -13.26
CA VAL A 53 -12.25 2.38 -14.03
C VAL A 53 -10.74 2.35 -13.81
N LEU A 54 -10.05 3.49 -13.92
CA LEU A 54 -8.61 3.57 -13.71
C LEU A 54 -8.22 3.18 -12.28
N SER A 55 -9.03 3.55 -11.30
CA SER A 55 -8.81 3.22 -9.89
C SER A 55 -8.98 1.72 -9.60
N VAL A 56 -10.01 1.10 -10.17
CA VAL A 56 -10.22 -0.37 -10.08
C VAL A 56 -9.06 -1.11 -10.77
N VAL A 57 -8.63 -0.65 -11.93
CA VAL A 57 -7.44 -1.21 -12.60
C VAL A 57 -6.21 -1.03 -11.72
N ALA A 58 -6.02 0.13 -11.08
CA ALA A 58 -4.93 0.32 -10.14
C ALA A 58 -5.00 -0.66 -8.98
N VAL A 59 -6.17 -0.85 -8.35
CA VAL A 59 -6.35 -1.78 -7.23
C VAL A 59 -6.04 -3.23 -7.64
N ILE A 60 -6.64 -3.73 -8.71
CA ILE A 60 -6.53 -5.15 -9.09
C ILE A 60 -5.19 -5.43 -9.77
N TYR A 61 -4.87 -4.69 -10.81
CA TYR A 61 -3.68 -4.95 -11.64
C TYR A 61 -2.40 -4.76 -10.82
N THR A 62 -2.25 -3.66 -10.07
CA THR A 62 -1.01 -3.45 -9.32
C THR A 62 -0.86 -4.39 -8.13
N SER A 63 -1.96 -4.88 -7.55
CA SER A 63 -1.91 -5.95 -6.53
C SER A 63 -1.40 -7.27 -7.11
N LEU A 64 -1.82 -7.64 -8.32
CA LEU A 64 -1.32 -8.83 -9.02
C LEU A 64 0.16 -8.65 -9.40
N VAL A 65 0.55 -7.46 -9.86
CA VAL A 65 1.95 -7.13 -10.14
C VAL A 65 2.79 -7.18 -8.86
N ALA A 66 2.26 -6.67 -7.72
CA ALA A 66 2.94 -6.77 -6.43
C ALA A 66 3.19 -8.22 -6.03
N LEU A 67 2.21 -9.11 -6.20
CA LEU A 67 2.33 -10.53 -5.91
C LEU A 67 3.45 -11.22 -6.74
N ALA A 68 3.67 -10.77 -7.97
CA ALA A 68 4.68 -11.32 -8.87
C ALA A 68 6.11 -10.77 -8.62
N GLN A 69 6.30 -9.81 -7.72
CA GLN A 69 7.62 -9.21 -7.47
C GLN A 69 8.53 -10.13 -6.67
N SER A 70 9.82 -10.14 -7.05
CA SER A 70 10.91 -10.76 -6.30
C SER A 70 11.64 -9.79 -5.36
N ASP A 71 11.47 -8.48 -5.56
CA ASP A 71 12.07 -7.41 -4.77
C ASP A 71 11.06 -6.89 -3.74
N MET A 72 11.44 -6.92 -2.44
CA MET A 72 10.59 -6.43 -1.34
C MET A 72 10.18 -4.97 -1.50
N LYS A 73 11.11 -4.12 -1.95
CA LYS A 73 10.89 -2.69 -2.08
C LYS A 73 9.93 -2.39 -3.23
N LYS A 74 10.05 -3.11 -4.36
CA LYS A 74 9.10 -3.05 -5.47
C LYS A 74 7.71 -3.51 -5.07
N MET A 75 7.62 -4.61 -4.33
CA MET A 75 6.33 -5.14 -3.86
C MET A 75 5.58 -4.11 -3.01
N ILE A 76 6.23 -3.50 -2.02
CA ILE A 76 5.63 -2.47 -1.17
C ILE A 76 5.29 -1.21 -1.98
N ALA A 77 6.09 -0.85 -2.97
CA ALA A 77 5.78 0.28 -3.84
C ALA A 77 4.53 0.04 -4.71
N TYR A 78 4.37 -1.16 -5.29
CA TYR A 78 3.15 -1.52 -6.03
C TYR A 78 1.92 -1.61 -5.12
N SER A 79 2.07 -2.09 -3.89
CA SER A 79 0.97 -2.06 -2.92
C SER A 79 0.49 -0.64 -2.63
N SER A 80 1.41 0.33 -2.60
CA SER A 80 1.05 1.74 -2.42
C SER A 80 0.21 2.28 -3.58
N VAL A 81 0.47 1.86 -4.82
CA VAL A 81 -0.37 2.24 -5.98
C VAL A 81 -1.79 1.67 -5.81
N ALA A 82 -1.93 0.42 -5.35
CA ALA A 82 -3.23 -0.18 -5.09
C ALA A 82 -4.02 0.57 -4.00
N HIS A 83 -3.38 0.89 -2.87
CA HIS A 83 -4.03 1.66 -1.79
C HIS A 83 -4.41 3.09 -2.22
N MET A 84 -3.62 3.73 -3.08
CA MET A 84 -3.99 5.03 -3.64
C MET A 84 -5.16 4.91 -4.63
N GLY A 85 -5.35 3.75 -5.25
CA GLY A 85 -6.56 3.43 -6.01
C GLY A 85 -7.83 3.49 -5.15
N PHE A 86 -7.79 2.98 -3.92
CA PHE A 86 -8.90 3.16 -2.95
C PHE A 86 -9.13 4.64 -2.63
N VAL A 87 -8.07 5.41 -2.41
CA VAL A 87 -8.19 6.84 -2.14
C VAL A 87 -8.91 7.57 -3.28
N THR A 88 -8.55 7.31 -4.53
CA THR A 88 -9.21 7.95 -5.68
C THR A 88 -10.66 7.51 -5.85
N ILE A 89 -10.99 6.23 -5.59
CA ILE A 89 -12.39 5.78 -5.52
C ILE A 89 -13.16 6.57 -4.47
N GLY A 90 -12.64 6.69 -3.26
CA GLY A 90 -13.31 7.41 -2.18
C GLY A 90 -13.54 8.89 -2.49
N ILE A 91 -12.52 9.57 -3.05
CA ILE A 91 -12.62 10.99 -3.41
C ILE A 91 -13.71 11.22 -4.47
N PHE A 92 -13.71 10.43 -5.54
CA PHE A 92 -14.64 10.61 -6.67
C PHE A 92 -16.00 9.95 -6.46
N SER A 93 -16.21 9.23 -5.34
CA SER A 93 -17.55 8.83 -4.89
C SER A 93 -18.41 10.04 -4.47
N MET A 94 -17.78 11.18 -4.18
CA MET A 94 -18.41 12.48 -3.87
C MET A 94 -19.48 12.42 -2.79
N ASN A 95 -19.39 11.43 -1.89
CA ASN A 95 -20.24 11.29 -0.71
C ASN A 95 -19.40 11.37 0.58
N GLU A 96 -20.06 11.62 1.69
CA GLU A 96 -19.41 11.87 2.97
C GLU A 96 -18.52 10.69 3.40
N GLN A 97 -19.01 9.46 3.27
CA GLN A 97 -18.28 8.26 3.68
C GLN A 97 -17.05 8.02 2.81
N GLY A 98 -17.17 8.17 1.49
CA GLY A 98 -16.06 8.01 0.55
C GLY A 98 -14.96 9.05 0.79
N ILE A 99 -15.32 10.32 0.93
CA ILE A 99 -14.35 11.41 1.18
C ILE A 99 -13.68 11.23 2.54
N ALA A 100 -14.44 10.96 3.61
CA ALA A 100 -13.88 10.72 4.94
C ALA A 100 -12.95 9.48 4.93
N GLY A 101 -13.37 8.40 4.27
CA GLY A 101 -12.57 7.20 4.09
C GLY A 101 -11.28 7.46 3.32
N ALA A 102 -11.34 8.21 2.22
CA ALA A 102 -10.16 8.58 1.44
C ALA A 102 -9.16 9.42 2.25
N MET A 103 -9.64 10.41 2.99
CA MET A 103 -8.79 11.23 3.86
C MET A 103 -8.13 10.37 4.95
N PHE A 104 -8.89 9.52 5.61
CA PHE A 104 -8.36 8.63 6.65
C PHE A 104 -7.37 7.63 6.06
N GLN A 105 -7.66 7.05 4.90
CA GLN A 105 -6.75 6.14 4.18
C GLN A 105 -5.45 6.82 3.78
N MET A 106 -5.46 8.07 3.36
CA MET A 106 -4.22 8.82 3.07
C MET A 106 -3.33 8.92 4.30
N ILE A 107 -3.90 9.26 5.46
CA ILE A 107 -3.14 9.37 6.72
C ILE A 107 -2.62 8.00 7.16
N SER A 108 -3.50 7.00 7.22
CA SER A 108 -3.15 5.62 7.60
C SER A 108 -2.05 5.04 6.71
N HIS A 109 -2.27 5.06 5.40
CA HIS A 109 -1.29 4.58 4.44
C HIS A 109 0.03 5.36 4.54
N GLY A 110 -0.01 6.67 4.84
CA GLY A 110 1.19 7.48 5.04
C GLY A 110 2.10 6.91 6.13
N LEU A 111 1.52 6.63 7.29
CA LEU A 111 2.25 6.08 8.43
C LEU A 111 2.71 4.64 8.18
N VAL A 112 1.78 3.78 7.73
CA VAL A 112 2.04 2.34 7.54
C VAL A 112 3.06 2.10 6.44
N SER A 113 2.93 2.77 5.29
CA SER A 113 3.88 2.58 4.17
C SER A 113 5.27 3.10 4.50
N ALA A 114 5.38 4.24 5.18
CA ALA A 114 6.67 4.75 5.64
C ALA A 114 7.34 3.76 6.61
N ALA A 115 6.58 3.17 7.54
CA ALA A 115 7.08 2.17 8.47
C ALA A 115 7.50 0.88 7.76
N LEU A 116 6.76 0.42 6.74
CA LEU A 116 7.13 -0.75 5.94
C LEU A 116 8.43 -0.50 5.15
N PHE A 117 8.59 0.67 4.53
CA PHE A 117 9.85 1.03 3.87
C PHE A 117 11.01 1.13 4.86
N PHE A 118 10.76 1.63 6.07
CA PHE A 118 11.76 1.63 7.13
C PHE A 118 12.17 0.19 7.50
N CYS A 119 11.21 -0.71 7.68
CA CYS A 119 11.48 -2.12 7.93
C CYS A 119 12.35 -2.75 6.84
N VAL A 120 12.03 -2.52 5.57
CA VAL A 120 12.86 -3.00 4.45
C VAL A 120 14.25 -2.39 4.51
N GLY A 121 14.38 -1.10 4.86
CA GLY A 121 15.66 -0.43 5.03
C GLY A 121 16.52 -1.12 6.08
N VAL A 122 15.96 -1.46 7.24
CA VAL A 122 16.67 -2.12 8.35
C VAL A 122 17.31 -3.45 7.93
N VAL A 123 16.60 -4.28 7.17
CA VAL A 123 17.17 -5.56 6.69
C VAL A 123 18.10 -5.35 5.49
N TYR A 124 17.82 -4.37 4.64
CA TYR A 124 18.67 -4.02 3.51
C TYR A 124 20.06 -3.52 3.96
N ASP A 125 20.12 -2.68 4.98
CA ASP A 125 21.40 -2.12 5.50
C ASP A 125 22.32 -3.23 6.04
N ARG A 126 21.76 -4.39 6.42
CA ARG A 126 22.51 -5.55 6.91
C ARG A 126 22.95 -6.52 5.81
N LEU A 127 22.05 -6.81 4.86
CA LEU A 127 22.31 -7.82 3.81
C LEU A 127 22.73 -7.22 2.48
N HIS A 128 22.47 -5.93 2.24
CA HIS A 128 22.71 -5.23 0.97
C HIS A 128 22.02 -5.89 -0.24
N THR A 129 20.91 -6.62 0.00
CA THR A 129 20.07 -7.19 -1.05
C THR A 129 18.59 -6.94 -0.73
N ARG A 130 17.76 -6.82 -1.75
CA ARG A 130 16.30 -6.63 -1.64
C ARG A 130 15.52 -7.85 -2.10
N GLU A 131 16.22 -8.86 -2.60
CA GLU A 131 15.57 -10.07 -3.10
C GLU A 131 14.95 -10.89 -1.98
N ILE A 132 13.67 -11.21 -2.11
CA ILE A 132 12.90 -11.98 -1.13
C ILE A 132 13.51 -13.37 -0.92
N SER A 133 14.08 -13.95 -1.98
CA SER A 133 14.73 -15.28 -1.94
C SER A 133 16.00 -15.34 -1.09
N ALA A 134 16.64 -14.19 -0.87
CA ALA A 134 17.85 -14.10 -0.05
C ALA A 134 17.57 -14.12 1.46
N TYR A 135 16.30 -13.94 1.84
CA TYR A 135 15.84 -13.93 3.22
C TYR A 135 15.14 -15.24 3.57
N GLY A 136 15.08 -15.53 4.85
CA GLY A 136 14.37 -16.66 5.45
C GLY A 136 14.79 -16.80 6.90
N GLY A 137 13.82 -17.13 7.78
CA GLY A 137 14.09 -17.35 9.19
C GLY A 137 14.50 -16.12 10.01
N VAL A 138 14.22 -14.90 9.51
CA VAL A 138 14.57 -13.64 10.20
C VAL A 138 13.99 -13.58 11.61
N THR A 139 12.85 -14.21 11.86
CA THR A 139 12.22 -14.29 13.20
C THR A 139 13.12 -14.96 14.24
N ALA A 140 13.95 -15.92 13.83
CA ALA A 140 14.85 -16.62 14.75
C ALA A 140 15.98 -15.72 15.25
N VAL A 141 16.41 -14.75 14.42
CA VAL A 141 17.54 -13.84 14.70
C VAL A 141 17.08 -12.52 15.26
N MET A 142 15.98 -11.97 14.71
CA MET A 142 15.44 -10.64 15.06
C MET A 142 13.95 -10.71 15.46
N PRO A 143 13.58 -11.33 16.59
CA PRO A 143 12.17 -11.55 16.95
C PRO A 143 11.39 -10.23 17.16
N ARG A 144 12.00 -9.23 17.79
CA ARG A 144 11.36 -7.93 18.04
C ARG A 144 11.05 -7.20 16.72
N TYR A 145 11.98 -7.24 15.77
CA TYR A 145 11.77 -6.70 14.44
C TYR A 145 10.64 -7.41 13.71
N ALA A 146 10.58 -8.75 13.78
CA ALA A 146 9.54 -9.54 13.15
C ALA A 146 8.14 -9.19 13.68
N VAL A 147 7.99 -8.97 15.00
CA VAL A 147 6.73 -8.53 15.59
C VAL A 147 6.33 -7.13 15.09
N PHE A 148 7.28 -6.19 15.05
CA PHE A 148 7.00 -4.84 14.55
C PHE A 148 6.58 -4.86 13.07
N PHE A 149 7.33 -5.60 12.24
CA PHE A 149 6.99 -5.76 10.82
C PHE A 149 5.63 -6.43 10.63
N MET A 150 5.31 -7.45 11.44
CA MET A 150 3.99 -8.10 11.40
C MET A 150 2.87 -7.11 11.72
N PHE A 151 3.03 -6.26 12.74
CA PHE A 151 2.03 -5.26 13.09
C PHE A 151 1.79 -4.27 11.95
N MET A 152 2.85 -3.75 11.33
CA MET A 152 2.73 -2.82 10.20
C MET A 152 2.16 -3.50 8.96
N MET A 153 2.52 -4.75 8.71
CA MET A 153 1.98 -5.57 7.62
C MET A 153 0.47 -5.79 7.80
N LEU A 154 0.01 -6.17 9.00
CA LEU A 154 -1.41 -6.35 9.30
C LEU A 154 -2.20 -5.03 9.20
N ALA A 155 -1.58 -3.90 9.59
CA ALA A 155 -2.16 -2.58 9.39
C ALA A 155 -2.30 -2.21 7.91
N SER A 156 -1.35 -2.63 7.06
CA SER A 156 -1.43 -2.47 5.61
C SER A 156 -2.49 -3.35 4.97
N VAL A 157 -2.72 -4.56 5.51
CA VAL A 157 -3.77 -5.48 5.04
C VAL A 157 -5.18 -4.98 5.40
N GLY A 158 -5.28 -4.03 6.35
CA GLY A 158 -6.56 -3.56 6.84
C GLY A 158 -7.22 -4.52 7.85
N LEU A 159 -6.43 -5.10 8.76
CA LEU A 159 -6.99 -5.92 9.84
C LEU A 159 -7.91 -5.07 10.72
N PRO A 160 -9.14 -5.55 11.06
CA PRO A 160 -10.01 -4.88 12.03
C PRO A 160 -9.26 -4.57 13.35
N GLY A 161 -9.35 -3.31 13.80
CA GLY A 161 -8.57 -2.79 14.93
C GLY A 161 -7.32 -2.02 14.53
N THR A 162 -6.98 -1.99 13.24
CA THR A 162 -5.90 -1.15 12.70
C THR A 162 -6.44 0.03 11.91
N SER A 163 -5.60 1.04 11.65
CA SER A 163 -6.00 2.25 10.93
C SER A 163 -6.37 1.99 9.46
N GLY A 164 -5.72 1.02 8.79
CA GLY A 164 -6.03 0.68 7.41
C GLY A 164 -7.47 0.22 7.20
N PHE A 165 -7.99 -0.59 8.13
CA PHE A 165 -9.37 -1.08 8.06
C PHE A 165 -10.40 0.05 8.00
N VAL A 166 -10.27 1.06 8.84
CA VAL A 166 -11.26 2.16 8.91
C VAL A 166 -11.33 2.91 7.58
N GLY A 167 -10.17 3.24 7.00
CA GLY A 167 -10.11 3.97 5.73
C GLY A 167 -10.71 3.17 4.58
N GLU A 168 -10.30 1.92 4.43
CA GLU A 168 -10.76 1.05 3.34
C GLU A 168 -12.26 0.71 3.45
N MET A 169 -12.74 0.43 4.66
CA MET A 169 -14.18 0.17 4.87
C MET A 169 -15.04 1.39 4.54
N LEU A 170 -14.66 2.58 4.98
CA LEU A 170 -15.40 3.80 4.66
C LEU A 170 -15.39 4.08 3.14
N VAL A 171 -14.26 3.87 2.48
CA VAL A 171 -14.19 3.97 1.00
C VAL A 171 -15.12 2.97 0.33
N LEU A 172 -15.16 1.72 0.78
CA LEU A 172 -16.05 0.70 0.21
C LEU A 172 -17.52 1.04 0.43
N VAL A 173 -17.89 1.56 1.60
CA VAL A 173 -19.26 2.04 1.86
C VAL A 173 -19.61 3.20 0.93
N GLY A 174 -18.71 4.17 0.76
CA GLY A 174 -18.89 5.29 -0.17
C GLY A 174 -18.99 4.81 -1.63
N ALA A 175 -18.14 3.88 -2.03
CA ALA A 175 -18.17 3.28 -3.36
C ALA A 175 -19.49 2.51 -3.61
N TRP A 176 -20.00 1.78 -2.62
CA TRP A 176 -21.27 1.08 -2.70
C TRP A 176 -22.46 2.02 -2.94
N GLN A 177 -22.47 3.16 -2.26
CA GLN A 177 -23.49 4.19 -2.46
C GLN A 177 -23.43 4.82 -3.87
N ALA A 178 -22.22 4.98 -4.42
CA ALA A 178 -22.04 5.52 -5.76
C ALA A 178 -22.33 4.49 -6.85
N ASN A 179 -21.79 3.28 -6.72
CA ASN A 179 -21.97 2.18 -7.66
C ASN A 179 -21.60 0.83 -7.02
N THR A 180 -22.55 -0.09 -6.95
CA THR A 180 -22.35 -1.42 -6.36
C THR A 180 -21.26 -2.24 -7.05
N TRP A 181 -21.15 -2.17 -8.38
CA TRP A 181 -20.11 -2.89 -9.12
C TRP A 181 -18.71 -2.34 -8.83
N LEU A 182 -18.60 -1.03 -8.66
CA LEU A 182 -17.37 -0.39 -8.24
C LEU A 182 -16.87 -0.93 -6.89
N ALA A 183 -17.78 -1.00 -5.92
CA ALA A 183 -17.48 -1.54 -4.60
C ALA A 183 -17.08 -3.02 -4.65
N LEU A 184 -17.76 -3.83 -5.46
CA LEU A 184 -17.46 -5.25 -5.64
C LEU A 184 -16.03 -5.44 -6.18
N PHE A 185 -15.65 -4.73 -7.25
CA PHE A 185 -14.31 -4.83 -7.80
C PHE A 185 -13.25 -4.26 -6.85
N ALA A 186 -13.53 -3.15 -6.18
CA ALA A 186 -12.62 -2.60 -5.17
C ALA A 186 -12.41 -3.58 -4.01
N ALA A 187 -13.44 -4.27 -3.53
CA ALA A 187 -13.34 -5.23 -2.43
C ALA A 187 -12.39 -6.41 -2.74
N THR A 188 -12.20 -6.77 -4.01
CA THR A 188 -11.19 -7.77 -4.39
C THR A 188 -9.77 -7.34 -4.00
N GLY A 189 -9.50 -6.03 -3.92
CA GLY A 189 -8.23 -5.48 -3.48
C GLY A 189 -7.87 -5.85 -2.05
N LEU A 190 -8.85 -6.01 -1.16
CA LEU A 190 -8.61 -6.48 0.23
C LEU A 190 -8.01 -7.89 0.24
N VAL A 191 -8.60 -8.79 -0.56
CA VAL A 191 -8.15 -10.18 -0.66
C VAL A 191 -6.75 -10.24 -1.28
N LEU A 192 -6.53 -9.50 -2.36
CA LEU A 192 -5.23 -9.43 -3.02
C LEU A 192 -4.17 -8.79 -2.11
N GLY A 193 -4.54 -7.74 -1.36
CA GLY A 193 -3.69 -7.08 -0.37
C GLY A 193 -3.21 -8.04 0.71
N ALA A 194 -4.14 -8.79 1.29
CA ALA A 194 -3.82 -9.84 2.26
C ALA A 194 -2.89 -10.90 1.65
N THR A 195 -3.17 -11.32 0.41
CA THR A 195 -2.41 -12.38 -0.25
C THR A 195 -0.94 -12.01 -0.43
N TYR A 196 -0.62 -10.87 -1.06
CA TYR A 196 0.80 -10.53 -1.31
C TYR A 196 1.55 -10.16 -0.03
N MET A 197 0.89 -9.53 0.95
CA MET A 197 1.54 -9.13 2.19
C MET A 197 1.83 -10.33 3.10
N LEU A 198 0.88 -11.24 3.27
CA LEU A 198 1.08 -12.48 4.04
C LEU A 198 2.12 -13.38 3.37
N TRP A 199 2.12 -13.42 2.04
CA TRP A 199 3.11 -14.17 1.26
C TRP A 199 4.53 -13.62 1.44
N LEU A 200 4.69 -12.26 1.42
CA LEU A 200 5.95 -11.61 1.72
C LEU A 200 6.44 -11.96 3.13
N TYR A 201 5.56 -11.77 4.11
CA TYR A 201 5.88 -12.02 5.51
C TYR A 201 6.32 -13.48 5.74
N ARG A 202 5.58 -14.44 5.19
CA ARG A 202 5.91 -15.86 5.28
C ARG A 202 7.30 -16.15 4.74
N ARG A 203 7.65 -15.59 3.59
CA ARG A 203 8.94 -15.90 2.93
C ARG A 203 10.14 -15.25 3.61
N VAL A 204 9.97 -14.04 4.14
CA VAL A 204 11.06 -13.30 4.77
C VAL A 204 11.25 -13.72 6.22
N MET A 205 10.15 -13.88 6.98
CA MET A 205 10.21 -14.06 8.42
C MET A 205 10.31 -15.51 8.85
N PHE A 206 9.64 -16.42 8.15
CA PHE A 206 9.61 -17.84 8.49
C PHE A 206 10.53 -18.67 7.59
N GLY A 207 10.69 -19.94 7.95
CA GLY A 207 11.55 -20.90 7.25
C GLY A 207 12.91 -21.07 7.92
N GLN A 208 13.78 -21.78 7.23
CA GLN A 208 15.18 -21.97 7.69
C GLN A 208 16.01 -20.72 7.34
N VAL A 209 17.01 -20.43 8.16
CA VAL A 209 17.98 -19.36 7.87
C VAL A 209 18.77 -19.74 6.60
N VAL A 210 18.56 -18.97 5.54
CA VAL A 210 19.07 -19.31 4.20
C VAL A 210 20.58 -19.02 4.06
N SER A 211 21.12 -18.06 4.80
CA SER A 211 22.53 -17.66 4.67
C SER A 211 23.18 -17.33 6.01
N ALA A 212 24.50 -17.54 6.10
CA ALA A 212 25.30 -17.13 7.26
C ALA A 212 25.20 -15.61 7.55
N LYS A 213 24.94 -14.81 6.51
CA LYS A 213 24.71 -13.36 6.66
C LYS A 213 23.42 -13.05 7.41
N VAL A 214 22.35 -13.83 7.21
CA VAL A 214 21.12 -13.69 7.99
C VAL A 214 21.37 -14.07 9.44
N GLN A 215 22.17 -15.09 9.69
CA GLN A 215 22.50 -15.53 11.04
C GLN A 215 23.30 -14.50 11.85
N SER A 216 24.04 -13.60 11.19
CA SER A 216 24.83 -12.53 11.82
C SER A 216 24.07 -11.20 11.98
N MET A 217 22.76 -11.17 11.74
CA MET A 217 21.92 -9.96 11.80
C MET A 217 21.39 -9.66 13.21
N GLU A 218 22.19 -9.80 14.25
CA GLU A 218 21.77 -9.42 15.61
C GLU A 218 21.51 -7.92 15.78
#